data_d981e8b012c866db86da0f385d34d886
#
_entry.id   d981e8b012c866db86da0f385d34d886
#
_cell.length_a   1.000
_cell.length_b   1.000
_cell.length_c   1.000
_cell.angle_alpha   90.00
_cell.angle_beta   90.00
_cell.angle_gamma   90.00
#
_symmetry.space_group_name_H-M   'P 1'
#
loop_
_entity.id
_entity.type
_entity.pdbx_description
1 polymer ?
#
loop_
_entity_poly.entity_id
_entity_poly.type
_entity_poly.pdbx_seq_one_letter_code
_entity_poly.pdbx_strand_id
1 'polypeptide(L)' 'MLKIGIDAMGGDYAPHVVVEGALMALRHIDSDSRLVLFGDEGEIRRVMEEHGAPSDTFDIVHTTEVITMDDH' A
#
# COMPACT_ATOMS: atom_id res chain seq x y z
N MET A 1 14.81 -12.60 -0.20
CA MET A 1 13.64 -11.74 -0.50
C MET A 1 13.38 -10.78 0.64
N LEU A 2 13.21 -9.51 0.33
CA LEU A 2 12.92 -8.48 1.33
C LEU A 2 11.46 -8.06 1.20
N LYS A 3 10.75 -8.02 2.32
CA LYS A 3 9.38 -7.52 2.35
C LYS A 3 9.35 -6.20 3.13
N ILE A 4 8.78 -5.19 2.51
CA ILE A 4 8.73 -3.84 3.08
C ILE A 4 7.28 -3.49 3.34
N GLY A 5 6.94 -3.27 4.61
CA GLY A 5 5.57 -2.94 5.01
C GLY A 5 5.31 -1.44 4.94
N ILE A 6 4.16 -1.07 4.39
CA ILE A 6 3.76 0.33 4.26
C ILE A 6 2.33 0.48 4.77
N ASP A 7 2.11 1.43 5.67
CA ASP A 7 0.76 1.78 6.12
C ASP A 7 0.09 2.60 5.01
N ALA A 8 -0.91 2.00 4.38
CA ALA A 8 -1.58 2.63 3.24
C ALA A 8 -2.72 3.56 3.66
N MET A 9 -3.03 3.63 4.95
CA MET A 9 -4.14 4.44 5.44
C MET A 9 -3.70 5.66 6.24
N GLY A 10 -2.39 5.90 6.31
CA GLY A 10 -1.87 7.06 7.02
C GLY A 10 -1.93 8.31 6.16
N GLY A 11 -2.34 9.43 6.77
CA GLY A 11 -2.36 10.72 6.09
C GLY A 11 -3.72 11.07 5.50
N ASP A 12 -3.82 12.32 5.05
CA ASP A 12 -5.10 12.90 4.63
C ASP A 12 -5.57 12.40 3.26
N TYR A 13 -4.66 11.91 2.44
CA TYR A 13 -4.97 11.52 1.06
C TYR A 13 -4.79 10.02 0.84
N ALA A 14 -4.68 9.27 1.93
CA ALA A 14 -4.57 7.83 1.84
C ALA A 14 -5.91 7.22 1.46
N PRO A 15 -5.90 6.10 0.75
CA PRO A 15 -4.71 5.35 0.33
C PRO A 15 -4.14 5.79 -1.02
N HIS A 16 -4.76 6.76 -1.67
CA HIS A 16 -4.44 7.12 -3.06
C HIS A 16 -2.96 7.50 -3.22
N VAL A 17 -2.49 8.44 -2.40
CA VAL A 17 -1.12 8.93 -2.48
C VAL A 17 -0.12 7.82 -2.14
N VAL A 18 -0.45 6.99 -1.14
CA VAL A 18 0.45 5.92 -0.74
C VAL A 18 0.59 4.88 -1.84
N VAL A 19 -0.52 4.50 -2.48
CA VAL A 19 -0.48 3.53 -3.57
C VAL A 19 0.31 4.09 -4.75
N GLU A 20 0.09 5.35 -5.09
CA GLU A 20 0.87 5.99 -6.16
C GLU A 20 2.36 5.98 -5.86
N GLY A 21 2.73 6.35 -4.62
CA GLY A 21 4.12 6.34 -4.21
C GLY A 21 4.73 4.95 -4.25
N ALA A 22 3.96 3.95 -3.84
CA ALA A 22 4.43 2.56 -3.87
C ALA A 22 4.65 2.08 -5.30
N LEU A 23 3.76 2.45 -6.23
CA LEU A 23 3.94 2.09 -7.62
C LEU A 23 5.21 2.71 -8.20
N MET A 24 5.51 3.94 -7.84
CA MET A 24 6.75 4.59 -8.26
C MET A 24 7.96 3.90 -7.65
N ALA A 25 7.87 3.51 -6.40
CA ALA A 25 8.99 2.87 -5.70
C ALA A 25 9.36 1.52 -6.31
N LEU A 26 8.40 0.82 -6.91
CA LEU A 26 8.68 -0.46 -7.54
C LEU A 26 9.71 -0.37 -8.66
N ARG A 27 9.89 0.81 -9.24
CA ARG A 27 10.87 1.02 -10.30
C ARG A 27 12.28 1.10 -9.77
N HIS A 28 12.43 1.24 -8.45
CA HIS A 28 13.71 1.51 -7.81
C HIS A 28 14.13 0.44 -6.82
N ILE A 29 13.32 -0.59 -6.63
CA ILE A 29 13.66 -1.67 -5.72
C ILE A 29 14.00 -2.93 -6.52
N ASP A 30 14.69 -3.85 -5.87
CA ASP A 30 15.06 -5.12 -6.50
C ASP A 30 13.80 -5.93 -6.84
N SER A 31 13.84 -6.63 -7.96
CA SER A 31 12.73 -7.50 -8.35
C SER A 31 12.45 -8.60 -7.32
N ASP A 32 13.41 -8.86 -6.46
CA ASP A 32 13.30 -9.85 -5.39
C ASP A 32 12.61 -9.30 -4.14
N SER A 33 12.34 -8.01 -4.11
CA SER A 33 11.68 -7.36 -2.97
C SER A 33 10.18 -7.24 -3.22
N ARG A 34 9.41 -7.26 -2.13
CA ARG A 34 7.96 -7.10 -2.18
C ARG A 34 7.52 -5.96 -1.27
N LEU A 35 6.55 -5.20 -1.73
CA LEU A 35 5.90 -4.20 -0.91
C LEU A 35 4.61 -4.79 -0.35
N VAL A 36 4.38 -4.60 0.93
CA VAL A 36 3.19 -5.09 1.63
C VAL A 36 2.42 -3.88 2.12
N LEU A 37 1.20 -3.70 1.61
CA LEU A 37 0.38 -2.56 1.99
C LEU A 37 -0.63 -2.98 3.05
N PHE A 38 -0.71 -2.21 4.13
CA PHE A 38 -1.63 -2.45 5.22
C PHE A 38 -2.74 -1.41 5.18
N GLY A 39 -3.99 -1.84 5.06
CA GLY A 39 -5.10 -0.92 5.03
C GLY A 39 -6.37 -1.57 4.51
N ASP A 40 -7.33 -0.74 4.09
CA ASP A 40 -8.58 -1.24 3.50
C ASP A 40 -8.28 -1.84 2.13
N GLU A 41 -8.39 -3.15 2.04
CA GLU A 41 -8.05 -3.85 0.80
C GLU A 41 -8.87 -3.40 -0.39
N GLY A 42 -10.17 -3.17 -0.18
CA GLY A 42 -11.05 -2.74 -1.28
C GLY A 42 -10.64 -1.39 -1.84
N GLU A 43 -10.32 -0.44 -0.97
CA GLU A 43 -9.88 0.87 -1.41
C GLU A 43 -8.50 0.83 -2.09
N ILE A 44 -7.58 0.05 -1.53
CA ILE A 44 -6.25 -0.11 -2.12
C ILE A 44 -6.38 -0.70 -3.52
N ARG A 45 -7.18 -1.75 -3.68
CA ARG A 45 -7.34 -2.39 -4.98
C ARG A 45 -8.02 -1.47 -5.98
N ARG A 46 -8.96 -0.65 -5.53
CA ARG A 46 -9.62 0.32 -6.41
C ARG A 46 -8.61 1.31 -6.98
N VAL A 47 -7.73 1.83 -6.14
CA VAL A 47 -6.70 2.77 -6.59
C VAL A 47 -5.73 2.08 -7.54
N MET A 48 -5.37 0.84 -7.26
CA MET A 48 -4.51 0.06 -8.15
C MET A 48 -5.15 -0.09 -9.53
N GLU A 49 -6.46 -0.38 -9.58
CA GLU A 49 -7.16 -0.49 -10.85
C GLU A 49 -7.15 0.83 -11.62
N GLU A 50 -7.34 1.93 -10.93
CA GLU A 50 -7.31 3.26 -11.55
C GLU A 50 -5.98 3.53 -12.23
N HIS A 51 -4.91 2.94 -11.72
CA HIS A 51 -3.57 3.10 -12.28
C HIS A 51 -3.15 1.95 -13.20
N GLY A 52 -4.06 1.02 -13.46
CA GLY A 52 -3.77 -0.11 -14.33
C GLY A 52 -2.81 -1.12 -13.72
N ALA A 53 -2.67 -1.15 -12.40
CA ALA A 53 -1.75 -2.07 -11.74
C ALA A 53 -2.40 -3.44 -11.57
N PRO A 54 -1.68 -4.54 -11.92
CA PRO A 54 -2.21 -5.88 -11.70
C PRO A 54 -2.44 -6.17 -10.22
N SER A 55 -3.36 -7.08 -9.93
CA SER A 55 -3.76 -7.38 -8.56
C SER A 55 -2.64 -7.99 -7.72
N ASP A 56 -1.62 -8.55 -8.34
CA ASP A 56 -0.49 -9.17 -7.64
C ASP A 56 0.72 -8.24 -7.51
N THR A 57 0.54 -6.95 -7.81
CA THR A 57 1.62 -5.97 -7.73
C THR A 57 2.15 -5.83 -6.30
N PHE A 58 1.26 -5.82 -5.33
CA PHE A 58 1.60 -5.72 -3.92
C PHE A 58 0.97 -6.87 -3.15
N ASP A 59 1.56 -7.20 -2.01
CA ASP A 59 0.87 -8.00 -1.01
C ASP A 59 0.03 -7.03 -0.18
N ILE A 60 -1.21 -7.40 0.11
CA ILE A 60 -2.12 -6.52 0.84
C ILE A 60 -2.60 -7.26 2.10
N VAL A 61 -2.43 -6.59 3.23
CA VAL A 61 -2.95 -7.07 4.50
C VAL A 61 -4.12 -6.17 4.87
N HIS A 62 -5.31 -6.71 4.85
CA HIS A 62 -6.51 -5.94 5.17
C HIS A 62 -6.54 -5.61 6.66
N THR A 63 -6.75 -4.33 6.97
CA THR A 63 -6.93 -3.89 8.34
C THR A 63 -8.17 -3.01 8.41
N THR A 64 -8.90 -3.13 9.49
CA THR A 64 -10.08 -2.31 9.74
C THR A 64 -9.80 -1.23 10.77
N GLU A 65 -8.63 -1.23 11.35
CA GLU A 65 -8.27 -0.29 12.40
C GLU A 65 -7.48 0.88 11.84
N VAL A 66 -7.85 2.07 12.29
CA VAL A 66 -7.06 3.25 12.02
C VAL A 66 -6.10 3.40 13.19
N ILE A 67 -4.81 3.34 12.89
CA ILE A 67 -3.80 3.52 13.92
C ILE A 67 -3.65 5.01 14.17
N THR A 68 -4.00 5.45 15.36
CA THR A 68 -3.87 6.86 15.74
C THR A 68 -2.68 7.01 16.68
N MET A 69 -1.93 8.07 16.49
CA MET A 69 -0.71 8.29 17.24
C MET A 69 -0.96 8.68 18.70
N ASP A 70 -2.16 9.13 18.99
CA ASP A 70 -2.53 9.52 20.36
C ASP A 70 -3.26 8.41 21.09
N ASP A 71 -3.26 7.24 20.57
CA ASP A 71 -3.88 6.08 21.19
C ASP A 71 -2.96 5.55 22.29
N HIS A 72 -3.48 5.46 23.48
CA HIS A 72 -2.71 5.05 24.65
C HIS A 72 -3.18 3.73 25.20
#